data_8cd7de8dc1cc3cc81eff82c3182d6434
#
_entry.id   8cd7de8dc1cc3cc81eff82c3182d6434
#
_cell.length_a   1.000
_cell.length_b   1.000
_cell.length_c   1.000
_cell.angle_alpha   90.00
_cell.angle_beta   90.00
_cell.angle_gamma   90.00
#
_symmetry.space_group_name_H-M   'P 1'
#
loop_
_entity.id
_entity.type
_entity.pdbx_description
1 polymer ?
#
loop_
_entity_poly.entity_id
_entity_poly.type
_entity_poly.pdbx_seq_one_letter_code
_entity_poly.pdbx_strand_id
1 'polypeptide(L)'
;MISDATARKLVAEFAGTMTLLATVIGSGIMAERLADGNMAIALLGNTIPTGAILFVLITILGPVSGAHFNPAVTLAFAIRREIGHRLAILFVMAQVMGGLCGAMLAHVMFEMPVLQLSQNIRTGPALWTSEFVATFGLLTVIFGGLRWRPDAIPTLVGLYITAAYWFTSSTSFANPAVTVARSFTDSFSGILPSHAPG
;
A
#
# COMPACT_ATOMS: atom_id res chain seq x y z
N MET A 1 -16.37 24.88 1.49
CA MET A 1 -15.22 24.75 2.41
C MET A 1 -15.17 23.30 2.89
N ILE A 2 -13.98 22.74 3.07
CA ILE A 2 -13.77 21.41 3.68
C ILE A 2 -13.89 21.61 5.19
N SER A 3 -14.69 20.76 5.86
CA SER A 3 -14.79 20.79 7.33
C SER A 3 -13.51 20.32 8.00
N ASP A 4 -13.24 20.77 9.23
CA ASP A 4 -12.07 20.34 10.01
C ASP A 4 -12.02 18.81 10.19
N ALA A 5 -13.16 18.18 10.36
CA ALA A 5 -13.24 16.72 10.44
C ALA A 5 -12.79 16.04 9.14
N THR A 6 -13.19 16.59 7.98
CA THR A 6 -12.73 16.08 6.68
C THR A 6 -11.25 16.33 6.47
N ALA A 7 -10.74 17.51 6.85
CA ALA A 7 -9.33 17.82 6.75
C ALA A 7 -8.46 16.84 7.56
N ARG A 8 -8.85 16.51 8.81
CA ARG A 8 -8.15 15.52 9.64
C ARG A 8 -8.11 14.14 8.97
N LYS A 9 -9.23 13.70 8.38
CA LYS A 9 -9.28 12.42 7.64
C LYS A 9 -8.32 12.43 6.44
N LEU A 10 -8.29 13.51 5.67
CA LEU A 10 -7.39 13.62 4.50
C LEU A 10 -5.92 13.62 4.92
N VAL A 11 -5.58 14.32 6.00
CA VAL A 11 -4.22 14.31 6.54
C VAL A 11 -3.83 12.89 7.00
N ALA A 12 -4.75 12.16 7.65
CA ALA A 12 -4.49 10.78 8.08
C ALA A 12 -4.28 9.84 6.89
N GLU A 13 -5.12 9.94 5.84
CA GLU A 13 -4.95 9.13 4.61
C GLU A 13 -3.65 9.46 3.88
N PHE A 14 -3.31 10.75 3.76
CA PHE A 14 -2.06 11.19 3.16
C PHE A 14 -0.84 10.70 3.96
N ALA A 15 -0.78 11.02 5.25
CA ALA A 15 0.37 10.68 6.10
C ALA A 15 0.52 9.16 6.27
N GLY A 16 -0.61 8.43 6.43
CA GLY A 16 -0.60 6.98 6.50
C GLY A 16 -0.09 6.33 5.22
N THR A 17 -0.57 6.78 4.05
CA THR A 17 -0.08 6.25 2.78
C THR A 17 1.37 6.65 2.51
N MET A 18 1.78 7.87 2.85
CA MET A 18 3.16 8.33 2.75
C MET A 18 4.10 7.43 3.58
N THR A 19 3.76 7.18 4.84
CA THR A 19 4.57 6.34 5.72
C THR A 19 4.57 4.87 5.24
N LEU A 20 3.43 4.36 4.77
CA LEU A 20 3.35 3.03 4.18
C LEU A 20 4.31 2.89 3.00
N LEU A 21 4.28 3.82 2.04
CA LEU A 21 5.14 3.74 0.85
C LEU A 21 6.62 4.00 1.17
N ALA A 22 6.93 4.90 2.10
CA ALA A 22 8.29 5.06 2.59
C ALA A 22 8.83 3.75 3.19
N THR A 23 7.98 3.02 3.93
CA THR A 23 8.34 1.72 4.50
C THR A 23 8.50 0.65 3.41
N VAL A 24 7.54 0.51 2.50
CA VAL A 24 7.58 -0.50 1.42
C VAL A 24 8.80 -0.33 0.54
N ILE A 25 9.07 0.90 0.10
CA ILE A 25 10.19 1.19 -0.79
C ILE A 25 11.51 1.16 -0.03
N GLY A 26 11.57 1.79 1.14
CA GLY A 26 12.78 1.84 1.96
C GLY A 26 13.22 0.47 2.45
N SER A 27 12.29 -0.37 2.93
CA SER A 27 12.61 -1.74 3.33
C SER A 27 13.02 -2.62 2.13
N GLY A 28 12.44 -2.38 0.96
CA GLY A 28 12.85 -3.05 -0.28
C GLY A 28 14.29 -2.72 -0.66
N ILE A 29 14.66 -1.43 -0.63
CA ILE A 29 16.03 -0.97 -0.91
C ILE A 29 17.02 -1.56 0.11
N MET A 30 16.70 -1.49 1.41
CA MET A 30 17.55 -2.02 2.47
C MET A 30 17.72 -3.53 2.35
N ALA A 31 16.62 -4.25 2.14
CA ALA A 31 16.64 -5.69 2.02
C ALA A 31 17.43 -6.15 0.79
N GLU A 32 17.27 -5.50 -0.36
CA GLU A 32 18.03 -5.79 -1.57
C GLU A 32 19.55 -5.58 -1.35
N ARG A 33 19.93 -4.47 -0.70
CA ARG A 33 21.34 -4.16 -0.39
C ARG A 33 21.98 -5.19 0.57
N LEU A 34 21.20 -5.71 1.53
CA LEU A 34 21.72 -6.63 2.55
C LEU A 34 21.60 -8.11 2.17
N ALA A 35 20.77 -8.43 1.18
CA ALA A 35 20.49 -9.82 0.81
C ALA A 35 21.61 -10.49 0.00
N ASP A 36 22.61 -9.75 -0.47
CA ASP A 36 23.72 -10.25 -1.28
C ASP A 36 23.25 -11.19 -2.43
N GLY A 37 22.24 -10.75 -3.17
CA GLY A 37 21.62 -11.49 -4.27
C GLY A 37 20.59 -12.56 -3.85
N ASN A 38 20.40 -12.83 -2.56
CA ASN A 38 19.38 -13.77 -2.11
C ASN A 38 17.99 -13.13 -2.13
N MET A 39 17.23 -13.39 -3.20
CA MET A 39 15.90 -12.83 -3.42
C MET A 39 14.89 -13.22 -2.33
N ALA A 40 15.02 -14.39 -1.69
CA ALA A 40 14.12 -14.79 -0.62
C ALA A 40 14.34 -13.94 0.65
N ILE A 41 15.60 -13.63 0.96
CA ILE A 41 15.93 -12.72 2.08
C ILE A 41 15.45 -11.30 1.75
N ALA A 42 15.67 -10.82 0.52
CA ALA A 42 15.18 -9.51 0.09
C ALA A 42 13.65 -9.40 0.22
N LEU A 43 12.93 -10.42 -0.25
CA LEU A 43 11.48 -10.46 -0.12
C LEU A 43 11.03 -10.50 1.34
N LEU A 44 11.66 -11.31 2.19
CA LEU A 44 11.35 -11.39 3.62
C LEU A 44 11.57 -10.06 4.34
N GLY A 45 12.72 -9.41 4.05
CA GLY A 45 13.08 -8.11 4.60
C GLY A 45 12.14 -6.97 4.14
N ASN A 46 11.46 -7.12 3.01
CA ASN A 46 10.42 -6.20 2.58
C ASN A 46 9.04 -6.53 3.17
N THR A 47 8.71 -7.82 3.28
CA THR A 47 7.41 -8.32 3.73
C THR A 47 7.11 -7.97 5.18
N ILE A 48 8.06 -8.25 6.09
CA ILE A 48 7.87 -8.05 7.53
C ILE A 48 7.62 -6.58 7.88
N PRO A 49 8.46 -5.61 7.44
CA PRO A 49 8.20 -4.20 7.70
C PRO A 49 6.86 -3.71 7.12
N THR A 50 6.47 -4.21 5.95
CA THR A 50 5.19 -3.83 5.32
C THR A 50 3.99 -4.26 6.17
N GLY A 51 3.98 -5.50 6.66
CA GLY A 51 2.91 -5.97 7.53
C GLY A 51 2.90 -5.25 8.89
N ALA A 52 4.08 -5.03 9.46
CA ALA A 52 4.24 -4.34 10.74
C ALA A 52 3.77 -2.88 10.67
N ILE A 53 4.14 -2.14 9.62
CA ILE A 53 3.71 -0.74 9.50
C ILE A 53 2.21 -0.62 9.25
N LEU A 54 1.61 -1.55 8.49
CA LEU A 54 0.15 -1.58 8.33
C LEU A 54 -0.56 -1.77 9.66
N PHE A 55 -0.09 -2.71 10.49
CA PHE A 55 -0.63 -2.89 11.84
C PHE A 55 -0.59 -1.59 12.65
N VAL A 56 0.56 -0.91 12.67
CA VAL A 56 0.75 0.34 13.41
C VAL A 56 -0.17 1.44 12.87
N LEU A 57 -0.12 1.70 11.56
CA LEU A 57 -0.87 2.79 10.94
C LEU A 57 -2.38 2.62 11.07
N ILE A 58 -2.89 1.38 10.88
CA ILE A 58 -4.31 1.11 11.03
C ILE A 58 -4.74 1.27 12.49
N THR A 59 -3.89 0.86 13.44
CA THR A 59 -4.17 1.03 14.87
C THR A 59 -4.31 2.50 15.26
N ILE A 60 -3.38 3.36 14.82
CA ILE A 60 -3.35 4.76 15.26
C ILE A 60 -4.24 5.69 14.42
N LEU A 61 -4.40 5.43 13.14
CA LEU A 61 -5.14 6.30 12.21
C LEU A 61 -6.55 5.78 11.88
N GLY A 62 -6.85 4.52 12.18
CA GLY A 62 -8.17 3.93 12.01
C GLY A 62 -9.29 4.75 12.67
N PRO A 63 -9.15 5.17 13.93
CA PRO A 63 -10.12 6.00 14.60
C PRO A 63 -10.30 7.40 13.97
N VAL A 64 -9.35 7.86 13.14
CA VAL A 64 -9.37 9.19 12.51
C VAL A 64 -10.05 9.16 11.15
N SER A 65 -9.60 8.28 10.23
CA SER A 65 -10.06 8.24 8.83
C SER A 65 -10.78 6.95 8.44
N GLY A 66 -10.59 5.88 9.20
CA GLY A 66 -10.86 4.51 8.79
C GLY A 66 -9.61 3.80 8.26
N ALA A 67 -8.49 4.52 8.10
CA ALA A 67 -7.19 4.00 7.66
C ALA A 67 -7.30 3.14 6.39
N HIS A 68 -7.89 3.69 5.33
CA HIS A 68 -8.00 2.96 4.07
C HIS A 68 -6.64 2.80 3.39
N PHE A 69 -5.87 3.90 3.26
CA PHE A 69 -4.54 3.97 2.61
C PHE A 69 -4.48 3.28 1.24
N ASN A 70 -5.63 3.04 0.63
CA ASN A 70 -5.78 2.19 -0.53
C ASN A 70 -7.02 2.60 -1.35
N PRO A 71 -6.86 3.00 -2.63
CA PRO A 71 -7.99 3.34 -3.49
C PRO A 71 -8.99 2.19 -3.70
N ALA A 72 -8.53 0.94 -3.77
CA ALA A 72 -9.44 -0.21 -3.93
C ALA A 72 -10.30 -0.43 -2.68
N VAL A 73 -9.73 -0.29 -1.50
CA VAL A 73 -10.48 -0.29 -0.24
C VAL A 73 -11.47 0.86 -0.20
N THR A 74 -11.02 2.07 -0.52
CA THR A 74 -11.87 3.27 -0.56
C THR A 74 -13.05 3.10 -1.52
N LEU A 75 -12.81 2.53 -2.71
CA LEU A 75 -13.86 2.23 -3.68
C LEU A 75 -14.87 1.21 -3.14
N ALA A 76 -14.40 0.15 -2.49
CA ALA A 76 -15.27 -0.87 -1.91
C ALA A 76 -16.21 -0.28 -0.83
N PHE A 77 -15.70 0.59 0.05
CA PHE A 77 -16.53 1.32 1.02
C PHE A 77 -17.49 2.31 0.36
N ALA A 78 -17.10 2.95 -0.75
CA ALA A 78 -17.99 3.84 -1.50
C ALA A 78 -19.13 3.07 -2.20
N ILE A 79 -18.85 1.90 -2.80
CA ILE A 79 -19.87 1.01 -3.40
C ILE A 79 -20.86 0.54 -2.32
N ARG A 80 -20.40 0.23 -1.14
CA ARG A 80 -21.25 -0.13 0.02
C ARG A 80 -21.99 1.06 0.63
N ARG A 81 -21.75 2.28 0.13
CA ARG A 81 -22.34 3.54 0.62
C ARG A 81 -21.96 3.86 2.08
N GLU A 82 -20.86 3.33 2.57
CA GLU A 82 -20.33 3.61 3.91
C GLU A 82 -19.53 4.93 3.95
N ILE A 83 -19.07 5.40 2.78
CA ILE A 83 -18.53 6.76 2.59
C ILE A 83 -19.16 7.42 1.36
N GLY A 84 -19.32 8.74 1.41
CA GLY A 84 -19.85 9.51 0.27
C GLY A 84 -18.82 9.60 -0.88
N HIS A 85 -19.30 9.62 -2.13
CA HIS A 85 -18.45 9.67 -3.33
C HIS A 85 -17.43 10.82 -3.32
N ARG A 86 -17.85 12.01 -2.84
CA ARG A 86 -16.94 13.17 -2.74
C ARG A 86 -15.77 12.88 -1.81
N LEU A 87 -16.03 12.28 -0.64
CA LEU A 87 -14.97 11.93 0.30
C LEU A 87 -14.08 10.81 -0.25
N ALA A 88 -14.65 9.83 -0.95
CA ALA A 88 -13.89 8.77 -1.60
C ALA A 88 -12.88 9.32 -2.61
N ILE A 89 -13.30 10.26 -3.47
CA ILE A 89 -12.41 10.91 -4.42
C ILE A 89 -11.26 11.64 -3.70
N LEU A 90 -11.58 12.40 -2.65
CA LEU A 90 -10.57 13.12 -1.87
C LEU A 90 -9.60 12.17 -1.16
N PHE A 91 -10.08 11.02 -0.67
CA PHE A 91 -9.23 9.96 -0.10
C PHE A 91 -8.26 9.42 -1.14
N VAL A 92 -8.76 9.04 -2.33
CA VAL A 92 -7.90 8.53 -3.42
C VAL A 92 -6.81 9.54 -3.79
N MET A 93 -7.17 10.83 -3.90
CA MET A 93 -6.18 11.89 -4.16
C MET A 93 -5.14 11.97 -3.04
N ALA A 94 -5.56 11.97 -1.78
CA ALA A 94 -4.66 12.01 -0.63
C ALA A 94 -3.73 10.79 -0.59
N GLN A 95 -4.26 9.60 -0.88
CA GLN A 95 -3.52 8.34 -0.92
C GLN A 95 -2.46 8.35 -2.03
N VAL A 96 -2.83 8.74 -3.26
CA VAL A 96 -1.88 8.79 -4.38
C VAL A 96 -0.77 9.82 -4.10
N MET A 97 -1.13 11.03 -3.66
CA MET A 97 -0.14 12.06 -3.32
C MET A 97 0.74 11.62 -2.15
N GLY A 98 0.17 11.01 -1.11
CA GLY A 98 0.91 10.46 0.01
C GLY A 98 1.88 9.36 -0.46
N GLY A 99 1.43 8.47 -1.32
CA GLY A 99 2.26 7.40 -1.89
C GLY A 99 3.48 7.94 -2.64
N LEU A 100 3.28 8.93 -3.53
CA LEU A 100 4.36 9.58 -4.26
C LEU A 100 5.36 10.27 -3.30
N CYS A 101 4.87 11.02 -2.33
CA CYS A 101 5.72 11.64 -1.31
C CYS A 101 6.49 10.59 -0.49
N GLY A 102 5.87 9.43 -0.18
CA GLY A 102 6.53 8.33 0.51
C GLY A 102 7.65 7.70 -0.30
N ALA A 103 7.47 7.54 -1.62
CA ALA A 103 8.53 7.08 -2.51
C ALA A 103 9.72 8.05 -2.52
N MET A 104 9.46 9.34 -2.69
CA MET A 104 10.49 10.38 -2.66
C MET A 104 11.22 10.42 -1.31
N LEU A 105 10.48 10.29 -0.19
CA LEU A 105 11.05 10.24 1.14
C LEU A 105 12.00 9.04 1.31
N ALA A 106 11.61 7.86 0.81
CA ALA A 106 12.48 6.69 0.81
C ALA A 106 13.77 6.97 0.02
N HIS A 107 13.68 7.56 -1.17
CA HIS A 107 14.86 7.90 -1.97
C HIS A 107 15.81 8.86 -1.24
N VAL A 108 15.28 9.90 -0.60
CA VAL A 108 16.10 10.83 0.20
C VAL A 108 16.81 10.11 1.35
N MET A 109 16.11 9.24 2.09
CA MET A 109 16.71 8.47 3.20
C MET A 109 17.81 7.51 2.75
N PHE A 110 17.78 7.06 1.50
CA PHE A 110 18.75 6.09 0.95
C PHE A 110 19.75 6.73 -0.02
N GLU A 111 19.80 8.05 -0.09
CA GLU A 111 20.71 8.81 -0.97
C GLU A 111 20.58 8.42 -2.45
N MET A 112 19.34 8.16 -2.89
CA MET A 112 19.00 7.84 -4.27
C MET A 112 18.45 9.08 -5.00
N PRO A 113 18.51 9.11 -6.34
CA PRO A 113 17.83 10.16 -7.11
C PRO A 113 16.33 10.20 -6.74
N VAL A 114 15.83 11.39 -6.39
CA VAL A 114 14.47 11.56 -5.85
C VAL A 114 13.41 11.16 -6.86
N LEU A 115 13.61 11.53 -8.13
CA LEU A 115 12.71 11.18 -9.23
C LEU A 115 13.35 10.07 -10.07
N GLN A 116 12.70 8.94 -10.14
CA GLN A 116 13.11 7.78 -10.91
C GLN A 116 11.90 7.20 -11.64
N LEU A 117 12.16 6.44 -12.69
CA LEU A 117 11.14 5.60 -13.34
C LEU A 117 11.62 4.15 -13.28
N SER A 118 10.79 3.28 -12.78
CA SER A 118 11.13 1.86 -12.66
C SER A 118 11.28 1.21 -14.03
N GLN A 119 12.26 0.32 -14.13
CA GLN A 119 12.49 -0.56 -15.29
C GLN A 119 11.98 -2.00 -15.05
N ASN A 120 11.46 -2.29 -13.87
CA ASN A 120 11.03 -3.64 -13.49
C ASN A 120 9.76 -4.06 -14.23
N ILE A 121 9.88 -5.04 -15.10
CA ILE A 121 8.77 -5.60 -15.86
C ILE A 121 7.92 -6.48 -14.94
N ARG A 122 6.67 -6.08 -14.72
CA ARG A 122 5.69 -6.83 -13.93
C ARG A 122 4.33 -6.79 -14.64
N THR A 123 4.11 -7.73 -15.57
CA THR A 123 2.87 -7.84 -16.32
C THR A 123 2.63 -9.29 -16.76
N GLY A 124 1.40 -9.58 -17.12
CA GLY A 124 0.98 -10.88 -17.62
C GLY A 124 -0.19 -11.50 -16.84
N PRO A 125 -0.90 -12.47 -17.44
CA PRO A 125 -2.13 -13.03 -16.87
C PRO A 125 -1.96 -13.59 -15.45
N ALA A 126 -0.80 -14.21 -15.15
CA ALA A 126 -0.52 -14.75 -13.83
C ALA A 126 -0.43 -13.66 -12.76
N LEU A 127 0.24 -12.52 -13.09
CA LEU A 127 0.37 -11.38 -12.17
C LEU A 127 -0.97 -10.67 -11.97
N TRP A 128 -1.75 -10.48 -13.03
CA TRP A 128 -3.10 -9.89 -12.94
C TRP A 128 -4.04 -10.75 -12.11
N THR A 129 -4.02 -12.08 -12.32
CA THR A 129 -4.78 -13.01 -11.48
C THR A 129 -4.35 -12.94 -10.02
N SER A 130 -3.05 -12.84 -9.77
CA SER A 130 -2.51 -12.69 -8.41
C SER A 130 -2.97 -11.39 -7.74
N GLU A 131 -2.97 -10.27 -8.45
CA GLU A 131 -3.46 -8.99 -7.91
C GLU A 131 -4.97 -9.03 -7.64
N PHE A 132 -5.76 -9.68 -8.51
CA PHE A 132 -7.17 -9.91 -8.24
C PHE A 132 -7.37 -10.74 -6.96
N VAL A 133 -6.66 -11.85 -6.81
CA VAL A 133 -6.75 -12.72 -5.62
C VAL A 133 -6.30 -11.95 -4.37
N ALA A 134 -5.20 -11.22 -4.45
CA ALA A 134 -4.67 -10.43 -3.34
C ALA A 134 -5.66 -9.34 -2.89
N THR A 135 -6.24 -8.59 -3.84
CA THR A 135 -7.18 -7.52 -3.54
C THR A 135 -8.52 -8.06 -3.03
N PHE A 136 -9.05 -9.10 -3.67
CA PHE A 136 -10.28 -9.75 -3.23
C PHE A 136 -10.14 -10.33 -1.82
N GLY A 137 -9.04 -11.02 -1.55
CA GLY A 137 -8.76 -11.55 -0.23
C GLY A 137 -8.58 -10.45 0.83
N LEU A 138 -7.90 -9.35 0.50
CA LEU A 138 -7.78 -8.20 1.38
C LEU A 138 -9.16 -7.64 1.76
N LEU A 139 -10.03 -7.41 0.78
CA LEU A 139 -11.39 -6.92 1.04
C LEU A 139 -12.21 -7.91 1.86
N THR A 140 -12.05 -9.22 1.60
CA THR A 140 -12.70 -10.27 2.39
C THR A 140 -12.24 -10.22 3.85
N VAL A 141 -10.94 -10.06 4.09
CA VAL A 141 -10.37 -9.94 5.44
C VAL A 141 -10.89 -8.68 6.14
N ILE A 142 -10.93 -7.54 5.45
CA ILE A 142 -11.44 -6.28 6.01
C ILE A 142 -12.92 -6.43 6.37
N PHE A 143 -13.78 -6.81 5.43
CA PHE A 143 -15.23 -6.86 5.70
C PHE A 143 -15.62 -8.00 6.65
N GLY A 144 -14.95 -9.14 6.57
CA GLY A 144 -15.11 -10.22 7.54
C GLY A 144 -14.66 -9.80 8.93
N GLY A 145 -13.49 -9.17 9.02
CA GLY A 145 -12.97 -8.64 10.27
C GLY A 145 -13.91 -7.60 10.89
N LEU A 146 -14.36 -6.62 10.12
CA LEU A 146 -15.31 -5.60 10.61
C LEU A 146 -16.62 -6.21 11.12
N ARG A 147 -17.07 -7.32 10.54
CA ARG A 147 -18.31 -8.00 10.96
C ARG A 147 -18.14 -8.78 12.26
N TRP A 148 -17.01 -9.49 12.43
CA TRP A 148 -16.89 -10.46 13.52
C TRP A 148 -15.82 -10.10 14.56
N ARG A 149 -14.79 -9.37 14.17
CA ARG A 149 -13.65 -9.01 15.04
C ARG A 149 -13.09 -7.63 14.68
N PRO A 150 -13.88 -6.55 14.86
CA PRO A 150 -13.47 -5.19 14.49
C PRO A 150 -12.21 -4.71 15.25
N ASP A 151 -12.00 -5.21 16.46
CA ASP A 151 -10.81 -4.98 17.29
C ASP A 151 -9.52 -5.56 16.68
N ALA A 152 -9.64 -6.59 15.85
CA ALA A 152 -8.51 -7.29 15.26
C ALA A 152 -8.13 -6.78 13.86
N ILE A 153 -8.85 -5.82 13.28
CA ILE A 153 -8.61 -5.32 11.91
C ILE A 153 -7.14 -4.99 11.64
N PRO A 154 -6.42 -4.23 12.51
CA PRO A 154 -5.02 -3.92 12.26
C PRO A 154 -4.15 -5.18 12.12
N THR A 155 -4.37 -6.16 12.99
CA THR A 155 -3.65 -7.44 12.98
C THR A 155 -4.02 -8.27 11.74
N LEU A 156 -5.31 -8.39 11.44
CA LEU A 156 -5.79 -9.18 10.31
C LEU A 156 -5.24 -8.64 8.98
N VAL A 157 -5.28 -7.32 8.76
CA VAL A 157 -4.78 -6.71 7.54
C VAL A 157 -3.26 -6.83 7.45
N GLY A 158 -2.52 -6.52 8.51
CA GLY A 158 -1.07 -6.64 8.53
C GLY A 158 -0.60 -8.06 8.25
N LEU A 159 -1.19 -9.06 8.90
CA LEU A 159 -0.86 -10.48 8.69
C LEU A 159 -1.29 -10.98 7.30
N TYR A 160 -2.46 -10.55 6.82
CA TYR A 160 -2.89 -10.91 5.47
C TYR A 160 -1.91 -10.42 4.40
N ILE A 161 -1.51 -9.16 4.45
CA ILE A 161 -0.53 -8.61 3.49
C ILE A 161 0.81 -9.32 3.63
N THR A 162 1.27 -9.60 4.85
CA THR A 162 2.48 -10.39 5.07
C THR A 162 2.39 -11.76 4.39
N ALA A 163 1.28 -12.47 4.52
CA ALA A 163 1.07 -13.74 3.84
C ALA A 163 0.98 -13.58 2.32
N ALA A 164 0.25 -12.56 1.83
CA ALA A 164 -0.01 -12.34 0.42
C ALA A 164 1.26 -12.05 -0.40
N TYR A 165 2.27 -11.42 0.19
CA TYR A 165 3.60 -11.27 -0.41
C TYR A 165 4.21 -12.61 -0.86
N TRP A 166 3.85 -13.71 -0.19
CA TRP A 166 4.46 -15.02 -0.41
C TRP A 166 3.58 -15.99 -1.19
N PHE A 167 2.26 -15.92 -1.07
CA PHE A 167 1.40 -16.85 -1.81
C PHE A 167 0.93 -16.32 -3.16
N THR A 168 1.17 -15.04 -3.48
CA THR A 168 0.85 -14.45 -4.78
C THR A 168 2.12 -14.21 -5.59
N SER A 169 2.09 -14.50 -6.89
CA SER A 169 3.26 -14.30 -7.77
C SER A 169 3.58 -12.82 -8.01
N SER A 170 2.62 -11.92 -7.77
CA SER A 170 2.79 -10.47 -7.88
C SER A 170 3.45 -9.83 -6.67
N THR A 171 3.61 -10.56 -5.57
CA THR A 171 3.98 -10.02 -4.25
C THR A 171 2.93 -9.06 -3.66
N SER A 172 1.68 -9.20 -4.09
CA SER A 172 0.51 -8.51 -3.52
C SER A 172 0.68 -6.99 -3.37
N PHE A 173 0.59 -6.27 -4.47
CA PHE A 173 0.43 -4.81 -4.37
C PHE A 173 -0.93 -4.47 -3.75
N ALA A 174 -1.99 -5.11 -4.27
CA ALA A 174 -3.37 -5.04 -3.78
C ALA A 174 -3.85 -3.61 -3.46
N ASN A 175 -3.21 -2.59 -4.10
CA ASN A 175 -3.37 -1.18 -3.77
C ASN A 175 -2.93 -0.30 -4.93
N PRO A 176 -3.87 0.36 -5.65
CA PRO A 176 -3.52 1.21 -6.79
C PRO A 176 -2.58 2.39 -6.43
N ALA A 177 -2.67 2.96 -5.23
CA ALA A 177 -1.75 4.02 -4.81
C ALA A 177 -0.32 3.49 -4.63
N VAL A 178 -0.17 2.27 -4.11
CA VAL A 178 1.12 1.56 -4.03
C VAL A 178 1.67 1.32 -5.44
N THR A 179 0.84 0.85 -6.36
CA THR A 179 1.26 0.58 -7.74
C THR A 179 1.76 1.84 -8.43
N VAL A 180 1.01 2.95 -8.33
CA VAL A 180 1.42 4.24 -8.89
C VAL A 180 2.73 4.72 -8.27
N ALA A 181 2.86 4.70 -6.94
CA ALA A 181 4.07 5.18 -6.27
C ALA A 181 5.31 4.32 -6.62
N ARG A 182 5.13 3.00 -6.74
CA ARG A 182 6.21 2.06 -7.11
C ARG A 182 6.64 2.20 -8.58
N SER A 183 5.88 2.88 -9.43
CA SER A 183 6.32 3.22 -10.79
C SER A 183 7.40 4.31 -10.79
N PHE A 184 7.56 5.03 -9.69
CA PHE A 184 8.54 6.10 -9.52
C PHE A 184 9.76 5.69 -8.67
N THR A 185 10.04 4.39 -8.59
CA THR A 185 11.26 3.88 -7.95
C THR A 185 11.89 2.77 -8.77
N ASP A 186 13.15 2.93 -9.15
CA ASP A 186 13.93 1.88 -9.82
C ASP A 186 14.71 1.09 -8.76
N SER A 187 14.00 0.26 -8.02
CA SER A 187 14.48 -0.56 -6.91
C SER A 187 13.77 -1.92 -6.91
N PHE A 188 14.15 -2.81 -6.01
CA PHE A 188 13.48 -4.10 -5.79
C PHE A 188 11.95 -4.01 -5.80
N SER A 189 11.41 -2.94 -5.24
CA SER A 189 9.96 -2.72 -5.13
C SER A 189 9.31 -2.15 -6.39
N GLY A 190 10.07 -1.77 -7.44
CA GLY A 190 9.55 -1.04 -8.59
C GLY A 190 8.60 -1.83 -9.51
N ILE A 191 7.87 -1.10 -10.34
CA ILE A 191 7.08 -1.59 -11.46
C ILE A 191 7.16 -0.62 -12.63
N LEU A 192 7.41 -1.11 -13.84
CA LEU A 192 7.44 -0.28 -15.04
C LEU A 192 6.13 0.51 -15.19
N PRO A 193 6.15 1.85 -15.41
CA PRO A 193 4.94 2.67 -15.43
C PRO A 193 3.86 2.20 -16.40
N SER A 194 4.23 1.65 -17.58
CA SER A 194 3.29 1.09 -18.55
C SER A 194 2.58 -0.17 -18.07
N HIS A 195 3.05 -0.81 -16.99
CA HIS A 195 2.46 -2.02 -16.40
C HIS A 195 1.59 -1.73 -15.17
N ALA A 196 1.61 -0.48 -14.67
CA ALA A 196 0.83 -0.09 -13.50
C ALA A 196 -0.70 -0.20 -13.67
N PRO A 197 -1.28 -0.05 -14.88
CA PRO A 197 -2.72 -0.22 -15.10
C PRO A 197 -3.19 -1.68 -15.19
N GLY A 198 -2.29 -2.66 -15.23
CA GLY A 198 -2.59 -4.07 -15.45
C GLY A 198 -2.92 -4.88 -14.20
#